data_9b0f17f549d87b2a36e361d57ab9c688
#
_entry.id   9b0f17f549d87b2a36e361d57ab9c688
#
_cell.length_a   1.000
_cell.length_b   1.000
_cell.length_c   1.000
_cell.angle_alpha   90.00
_cell.angle_beta   90.00
_cell.angle_gamma   90.00
#
_symmetry.space_group_name_H-M   'P 1'
#
loop_
_entity.id
_entity.type
_entity.pdbx_description
1 polymer ?
#
loop_
_entity_poly.entity_id
_entity_poly.type
_entity_poly.pdbx_seq_one_letter_code
_entity_poly.pdbx_strand_id
1 'polypeptide(L)'
;MSFKRLSATAVLVSVLLASGTVFASATPEVPAAAAARVATPLMDALPIFNPASRLAQSVMPAGPVALPAPAADQQALDLRQTLVDLAMKLRNSRYVRGGHSPSTGFDCSGFVRYVFERALGLELPTNSASQFRVGHKVKRGEMKPGDLVFFRTAGRHGRGRVSHVGIYLSDGRFIHSPRHGETVRVDSLQEAYWAKRFAGAKRPDAMAEIDSTAANRG
;
A
#
# COMPACT_ATOMS: atom_id res chain seq x y z
N MET A 1 32.84 38.15 -40.05
CA MET A 1 34.18 37.54 -40.03
C MET A 1 34.56 37.25 -38.59
N SER A 2 34.55 36.03 -38.18
CA SER A 2 35.50 35.39 -37.26
C SER A 2 35.06 33.95 -36.94
N PHE A 3 35.74 33.05 -37.56
CA PHE A 3 35.77 31.61 -37.26
C PHE A 3 36.59 31.35 -36.00
N LYS A 4 36.17 30.47 -35.11
CA LYS A 4 37.05 29.72 -34.18
C LYS A 4 36.17 28.65 -33.50
N ARG A 5 36.44 27.48 -33.68
CA ARG A 5 37.39 26.38 -33.64
C ARG A 5 36.71 25.23 -32.90
N LEU A 6 36.55 24.10 -33.61
CA LEU A 6 36.29 22.79 -33.03
C LEU A 6 37.48 22.37 -32.14
N SER A 7 37.17 21.77 -31.01
CA SER A 7 38.09 20.90 -30.28
C SER A 7 37.40 19.56 -30.04
N ALA A 8 37.84 18.57 -30.78
CA ALA A 8 37.55 17.17 -30.56
C ALA A 8 38.50 16.67 -29.46
N THR A 9 37.92 16.16 -28.37
CA THR A 9 38.68 15.40 -27.37
C THR A 9 38.22 13.93 -27.45
N ALA A 10 39.12 13.13 -27.98
CA ALA A 10 39.00 11.67 -27.98
C ALA A 10 39.23 11.15 -26.56
N VAL A 11 38.32 10.35 -26.05
CA VAL A 11 38.47 9.58 -24.80
C VAL A 11 38.68 8.12 -25.15
N LEU A 12 39.88 7.67 -24.80
CA LEU A 12 40.33 6.28 -24.88
C LEU A 12 39.41 5.35 -24.05
N VAL A 13 38.95 4.30 -24.70
CA VAL A 13 38.31 3.16 -24.04
C VAL A 13 39.42 2.22 -23.57
N SER A 14 39.62 2.12 -22.27
CA SER A 14 40.45 1.08 -21.67
C SER A 14 39.55 -0.09 -21.25
N VAL A 15 39.66 -1.19 -21.97
CA VAL A 15 39.08 -2.50 -21.62
C VAL A 15 39.99 -3.14 -20.58
N LEU A 16 39.49 -3.32 -19.37
CA LEU A 16 40.11 -4.19 -18.36
C LEU A 16 39.31 -5.49 -18.31
N LEU A 17 39.94 -6.53 -18.85
CA LEU A 17 39.62 -7.94 -18.60
C LEU A 17 40.08 -8.31 -17.19
N ALA A 18 39.18 -8.62 -16.29
CA ALA A 18 39.51 -9.25 -15.03
C ALA A 18 38.79 -10.62 -14.92
N SER A 19 39.62 -11.60 -14.77
CA SER A 19 39.40 -13.03 -14.75
C SER A 19 38.45 -13.49 -13.65
N GLY A 20 37.74 -14.57 -13.95
CA GLY A 20 36.78 -15.21 -13.06
C GLY A 20 37.40 -15.85 -11.81
N THR A 21 36.61 -15.88 -10.77
CA THR A 21 36.72 -16.87 -9.71
C THR A 21 35.34 -17.48 -9.50
N VAL A 22 35.29 -18.76 -9.84
CA VAL A 22 34.19 -19.68 -9.57
C VAL A 22 34.18 -19.94 -8.06
N PHE A 23 33.16 -19.53 -7.35
CA PHE A 23 32.90 -20.01 -5.99
C PHE A 23 31.90 -21.16 -6.07
N ALA A 24 32.39 -22.32 -5.66
CA ALA A 24 31.66 -23.55 -5.53
C ALA A 24 30.54 -23.44 -4.50
N SER A 25 29.37 -23.91 -4.89
CA SER A 25 28.21 -24.12 -4.04
C SER A 25 28.50 -25.15 -2.96
N ALA A 26 28.41 -24.78 -1.70
CA ALA A 26 28.30 -25.71 -0.59
C ALA A 26 26.84 -25.74 -0.13
N THR A 27 26.16 -26.83 -0.42
CA THR A 27 24.89 -27.22 0.19
C THR A 27 25.15 -27.74 1.59
N PRO A 28 24.44 -27.27 2.64
CA PRO A 28 24.46 -28.00 3.91
C PRO A 28 23.48 -29.18 3.85
N GLU A 29 24.02 -30.34 4.02
CA GLU A 29 23.38 -31.62 4.21
C GLU A 29 22.62 -31.62 5.56
N VAL A 30 21.35 -32.03 5.53
CA VAL A 30 20.51 -32.20 6.72
C VAL A 30 20.69 -33.63 7.21
N PRO A 31 21.10 -33.86 8.45
CA PRO A 31 21.16 -35.24 8.97
C PRO A 31 19.76 -35.70 9.39
N ALA A 32 19.33 -36.79 8.78
CA ALA A 32 18.23 -37.61 9.24
C ALA A 32 18.69 -38.51 10.40
N ALA A 33 18.04 -38.36 11.55
CA ALA A 33 18.03 -39.32 12.64
C ALA A 33 16.86 -38.98 13.56
N ALA A 34 16.09 -39.83 14.13
CA ALA A 34 15.93 -41.24 14.22
C ALA A 34 14.52 -41.48 14.78
N ALA A 35 13.86 -42.50 14.26
CA ALA A 35 12.63 -43.02 14.81
C ALA A 35 12.87 -43.64 16.18
N ALA A 36 12.17 -43.18 17.19
CA ALA A 36 11.98 -43.93 18.43
C ALA A 36 10.51 -44.29 18.62
N ARG A 37 10.22 -45.55 18.37
CA ARG A 37 8.98 -46.20 18.77
C ARG A 37 9.07 -46.46 20.29
N VAL A 38 8.08 -46.02 21.04
CA VAL A 38 7.86 -46.55 22.38
C VAL A 38 6.36 -46.82 22.53
N ALA A 39 6.15 -48.03 22.94
CA ALA A 39 4.95 -48.82 23.08
C ALA A 39 3.85 -48.21 23.98
N THR A 40 2.62 -48.56 23.63
CA THR A 40 1.46 -48.57 24.52
C THR A 40 1.60 -49.57 25.64
N PRO A 41 0.96 -49.40 26.75
CA PRO A 41 0.12 -50.44 27.30
C PRO A 41 -1.35 -50.03 27.49
N LEU A 42 -2.11 -51.03 27.23
CA LEU A 42 -3.51 -51.25 27.36
C LEU A 42 -3.93 -51.31 28.85
N MET A 43 -5.17 -51.04 29.08
CA MET A 43 -6.03 -51.54 30.16
C MET A 43 -6.52 -50.57 31.23
N ASP A 44 -7.85 -50.55 31.19
CA ASP A 44 -8.83 -50.55 32.29
C ASP A 44 -9.10 -49.27 33.10
N ALA A 45 -10.26 -48.71 32.87
CA ALA A 45 -11.33 -48.67 33.88
C ALA A 45 -12.48 -47.77 33.40
N LEU A 46 -13.64 -48.39 33.16
CA LEU A 46 -14.89 -47.67 33.15
C LEU A 46 -15.30 -47.30 34.59
N PRO A 47 -15.78 -46.11 34.83
CA PRO A 47 -16.78 -45.93 35.85
C PRO A 47 -18.08 -45.34 35.29
N ILE A 48 -19.10 -46.16 35.42
CA ILE A 48 -20.40 -45.90 36.02
C ILE A 48 -21.10 -44.61 35.57
N PHE A 49 -22.12 -44.82 34.75
CA PHE A 49 -23.23 -43.92 34.52
C PHE A 49 -23.82 -43.41 35.84
N ASN A 50 -23.76 -42.09 36.05
CA ASN A 50 -24.56 -41.44 37.07
C ASN A 50 -25.60 -40.51 36.39
N PRO A 51 -26.88 -40.90 36.32
CA PRO A 51 -27.92 -40.09 35.71
C PRO A 51 -28.61 -39.22 36.75
N ALA A 52 -27.91 -38.24 37.34
CA ALA A 52 -28.59 -37.24 38.17
C ALA A 52 -27.74 -36.01 38.38
N SER A 53 -27.66 -35.13 37.37
CA SER A 53 -27.41 -33.72 37.57
C SER A 53 -27.91 -32.92 36.35
N ARG A 54 -29.19 -33.06 36.05
CA ARG A 54 -29.92 -31.96 35.41
C ARG A 54 -30.17 -30.95 36.48
N LEU A 55 -29.49 -29.79 36.43
CA LEU A 55 -30.05 -28.53 36.90
C LEU A 55 -29.14 -27.36 36.45
N ALA A 56 -29.79 -26.45 35.72
CA ALA A 56 -29.39 -25.08 35.55
C ALA A 56 -28.13 -24.81 34.70
N GLN A 57 -28.21 -25.02 33.39
CA GLN A 57 -27.52 -24.13 32.47
C GLN A 57 -28.34 -22.82 32.41
N SER A 58 -27.88 -21.83 33.14
CA SER A 58 -28.34 -20.44 32.99
C SER A 58 -28.11 -20.04 31.56
N VAL A 59 -29.17 -19.93 30.78
CA VAL A 59 -29.19 -19.27 29.49
C VAL A 59 -28.92 -17.79 29.77
N MET A 60 -27.67 -17.40 29.70
CA MET A 60 -27.32 -15.99 29.59
C MET A 60 -27.96 -15.48 28.28
N PRO A 61 -28.73 -14.39 28.33
CA PRO A 61 -29.21 -13.81 27.08
C PRO A 61 -28.01 -13.45 26.24
N ALA A 62 -27.84 -14.08 25.09
CA ALA A 62 -26.89 -13.69 24.09
C ALA A 62 -27.20 -12.22 23.72
N GLY A 63 -26.32 -11.30 24.09
CA GLY A 63 -26.37 -9.92 23.58
C GLY A 63 -26.44 -9.98 22.05
N PRO A 64 -26.87 -8.90 21.40
CA PRO A 64 -26.99 -8.88 19.96
C PRO A 64 -25.63 -9.26 19.35
N VAL A 65 -25.55 -10.49 18.84
CA VAL A 65 -24.42 -10.95 18.04
C VAL A 65 -24.48 -10.08 16.79
N ALA A 66 -23.59 -9.11 16.70
CA ALA A 66 -23.42 -8.35 15.46
C ALA A 66 -23.13 -9.39 14.37
N LEU A 67 -24.04 -9.51 13.42
CA LEU A 67 -23.84 -10.37 12.25
C LEU A 67 -22.52 -9.95 11.61
N PRO A 68 -21.61 -10.89 11.29
CA PRO A 68 -20.39 -10.56 10.60
C PRO A 68 -20.77 -9.86 9.29
N ALA A 69 -20.13 -8.73 9.01
CA ALA A 69 -20.27 -8.05 7.72
C ALA A 69 -20.06 -9.08 6.60
N PRO A 70 -20.81 -9.01 5.49
CA PRO A 70 -20.65 -9.97 4.41
C PRO A 70 -19.17 -10.05 4.00
N ALA A 71 -18.68 -11.24 3.76
CA ALA A 71 -17.25 -11.54 3.54
C ALA A 71 -16.60 -10.63 2.47
N ALA A 72 -17.38 -10.15 1.51
CA ALA A 72 -16.92 -9.21 0.47
C ALA A 72 -16.66 -7.80 1.00
N ASP A 73 -17.47 -7.30 1.93
CA ASP A 73 -17.26 -5.99 2.57
C ASP A 73 -16.00 -6.03 3.44
N GLN A 74 -15.80 -7.11 4.17
CA GLN A 74 -14.61 -7.31 4.98
C GLN A 74 -13.35 -7.36 4.09
N GLN A 75 -13.38 -8.07 2.97
CA GLN A 75 -12.27 -8.12 2.01
C GLN A 75 -11.94 -6.72 1.44
N ALA A 76 -12.96 -5.93 1.12
CA ALA A 76 -12.76 -4.56 0.64
C ALA A 76 -12.10 -3.66 1.70
N LEU A 77 -12.49 -3.81 2.97
CA LEU A 77 -11.88 -3.11 4.09
C LEU A 77 -10.43 -3.54 4.31
N ASP A 78 -10.15 -4.84 4.25
CA ASP A 78 -8.80 -5.39 4.46
C ASP A 78 -7.82 -4.91 3.37
N LEU A 79 -8.26 -4.84 2.11
CA LEU A 79 -7.45 -4.32 1.01
C LEU A 79 -7.14 -2.83 1.19
N ARG A 80 -8.12 -2.03 1.61
CA ARG A 80 -7.92 -0.61 1.90
C ARG A 80 -6.97 -0.41 3.08
N GLN A 81 -7.11 -1.23 4.12
CA GLN A 81 -6.23 -1.19 5.28
C GLN A 81 -4.79 -1.56 4.88
N THR A 82 -4.61 -2.62 4.11
CA THR A 82 -3.29 -3.03 3.58
C THR A 82 -2.60 -1.90 2.82
N LEU A 83 -3.34 -1.19 1.97
CA LEU A 83 -2.83 -0.04 1.22
C LEU A 83 -2.42 1.10 2.15
N VAL A 84 -3.27 1.46 3.11
CA VAL A 84 -2.99 2.53 4.09
C VAL A 84 -1.79 2.16 4.96
N ASP A 85 -1.70 0.94 5.45
CA ASP A 85 -0.60 0.47 6.28
C ASP A 85 0.75 0.53 5.55
N LEU A 86 0.77 0.13 4.28
CA LEU A 86 1.96 0.26 3.45
C LEU A 86 2.34 1.74 3.25
N ALA A 87 1.37 2.59 2.94
CA ALA A 87 1.61 4.03 2.80
C ALA A 87 2.19 4.63 4.09
N MET A 88 1.64 4.24 5.24
CA MET A 88 2.11 4.71 6.55
C MET A 88 3.50 4.20 6.92
N LYS A 89 3.86 2.97 6.55
CA LYS A 89 5.23 2.42 6.73
C LYS A 89 6.28 3.19 5.94
N LEU A 90 5.89 3.84 4.85
CA LEU A 90 6.78 4.64 4.00
C LEU A 90 6.91 6.11 4.46
N ARG A 91 6.31 6.51 5.58
CA ARG A 91 6.52 7.84 6.17
C ARG A 91 8.01 8.08 6.39
N ASN A 92 8.39 9.35 6.35
CA ASN A 92 9.76 9.82 6.46
C ASN A 92 10.69 9.42 5.30
N SER A 93 10.20 8.69 4.28
CA SER A 93 10.97 8.51 3.04
C SER A 93 11.22 9.86 2.38
N ARG A 94 12.46 10.10 1.94
CA ARG A 94 12.84 11.39 1.35
C ARG A 94 12.12 11.67 0.04
N TYR A 95 11.84 12.94 -0.22
CA TYR A 95 11.40 13.36 -1.54
C TYR A 95 12.55 13.31 -2.54
N VAL A 96 12.31 12.69 -3.69
CA VAL A 96 13.21 12.74 -4.86
C VAL A 96 12.37 12.94 -6.11
N ARG A 97 12.67 13.94 -6.91
CA ARG A 97 11.95 14.21 -8.16
C ARG A 97 12.10 13.02 -9.12
N GLY A 98 10.97 12.46 -9.58
CA GLY A 98 10.94 11.23 -10.39
C GLY A 98 11.23 9.96 -9.59
N GLY A 99 11.42 10.05 -8.29
CA GLY A 99 11.63 8.92 -7.40
C GLY A 99 10.37 8.06 -7.27
N HIS A 100 10.56 6.73 -7.21
CA HIS A 100 9.47 5.77 -7.20
C HIS A 100 9.80 4.49 -6.39
N SER A 101 10.80 4.55 -5.52
CA SER A 101 11.18 3.42 -4.68
C SER A 101 11.65 3.86 -3.29
N PRO A 102 11.54 3.00 -2.25
CA PRO A 102 12.01 3.32 -0.91
C PRO A 102 13.52 3.60 -0.84
N SER A 103 14.31 2.94 -1.68
CA SER A 103 15.77 3.06 -1.68
C SER A 103 16.23 4.40 -2.27
N THR A 104 15.54 4.88 -3.29
CA THR A 104 15.91 6.14 -3.97
C THR A 104 15.14 7.35 -3.46
N GLY A 105 13.98 7.16 -2.86
CA GLY A 105 13.01 8.18 -2.47
C GLY A 105 11.85 8.27 -3.45
N PHE A 106 10.90 9.16 -3.17
CA PHE A 106 9.65 9.29 -3.90
C PHE A 106 9.34 10.71 -4.33
N ASP A 107 8.79 10.90 -5.54
CA ASP A 107 7.93 12.05 -5.79
C ASP A 107 6.47 11.72 -5.46
N CYS A 108 5.56 12.69 -5.62
CA CYS A 108 4.15 12.50 -5.23
C CYS A 108 3.46 11.36 -6.00
N SER A 109 3.66 11.28 -7.31
CA SER A 109 3.06 10.28 -8.18
C SER A 109 3.77 8.91 -8.10
N GLY A 110 5.09 8.92 -7.92
CA GLY A 110 5.87 7.72 -7.71
C GLY A 110 5.56 7.03 -6.39
N PHE A 111 5.33 7.80 -5.32
CA PHE A 111 4.85 7.29 -4.04
C PHE A 111 3.51 6.57 -4.19
N VAL A 112 2.53 7.23 -4.81
CA VAL A 112 1.19 6.67 -5.03
C VAL A 112 1.27 5.40 -5.88
N ARG A 113 2.01 5.41 -7.00
CA ARG A 113 2.20 4.22 -7.84
C ARG A 113 2.79 3.06 -7.06
N TYR A 114 3.87 3.29 -6.34
CA TYR A 114 4.54 2.25 -5.57
C TYR A 114 3.60 1.60 -4.55
N VAL A 115 2.83 2.42 -3.81
CA VAL A 115 1.88 1.91 -2.80
C VAL A 115 0.80 1.05 -3.45
N PHE A 116 0.19 1.51 -4.54
CA PHE A 116 -0.87 0.77 -5.23
C PHE A 116 -0.37 -0.52 -5.87
N GLU A 117 0.78 -0.46 -6.54
CA GLU A 117 1.41 -1.63 -7.15
C GLU A 117 1.76 -2.70 -6.11
N ARG A 118 2.38 -2.28 -4.99
CA ARG A 118 2.84 -3.24 -3.96
C ARG A 118 1.72 -3.76 -3.06
N ALA A 119 0.71 -2.97 -2.77
CA ALA A 119 -0.40 -3.39 -1.92
C ALA A 119 -1.47 -4.18 -2.68
N LEU A 120 -1.75 -3.81 -3.93
CA LEU A 120 -2.91 -4.29 -4.66
C LEU A 120 -2.57 -4.83 -6.05
N GLY A 121 -1.32 -4.79 -6.51
CA GLY A 121 -0.91 -5.16 -7.86
C GLY A 121 -1.43 -4.19 -8.95
N LEU A 122 -1.82 -2.96 -8.59
CA LEU A 122 -2.44 -2.00 -9.50
C LEU A 122 -1.42 -1.02 -10.07
N GLU A 123 -1.26 -1.04 -11.38
CA GLU A 123 -0.46 -0.04 -12.08
C GLU A 123 -1.26 1.26 -12.31
N LEU A 124 -0.72 2.37 -11.83
CA LEU A 124 -1.25 3.70 -12.07
C LEU A 124 -0.36 4.47 -13.07
N PRO A 125 -0.92 5.47 -13.79
CA PRO A 125 -0.12 6.33 -14.67
C PRO A 125 1.06 7.00 -13.96
N THR A 126 2.11 7.35 -14.71
CA THR A 126 3.40 7.81 -14.16
C THR A 126 3.39 9.18 -13.50
N ASN A 127 2.39 10.02 -13.78
CA ASN A 127 2.34 11.38 -13.25
C ASN A 127 0.95 11.75 -12.74
N SER A 128 0.90 12.70 -11.81
CA SER A 128 -0.34 13.12 -11.13
C SER A 128 -1.43 13.63 -12.08
N ALA A 129 -1.07 14.32 -13.19
CA ALA A 129 -2.04 14.82 -14.15
C ALA A 129 -2.71 13.68 -14.94
N SER A 130 -1.98 12.61 -15.24
CA SER A 130 -2.51 11.40 -15.88
C SER A 130 -3.31 10.55 -14.89
N GLN A 131 -2.85 10.43 -13.65
CA GLN A 131 -3.61 9.78 -12.58
C GLN A 131 -4.96 10.45 -12.31
N PHE A 132 -5.04 11.79 -12.46
CA PHE A 132 -6.30 12.53 -12.31
C PHE A 132 -7.32 12.21 -13.42
N ARG A 133 -6.89 11.71 -14.57
CA ARG A 133 -7.76 11.39 -15.72
C ARG A 133 -8.40 10.01 -15.63
N VAL A 134 -7.85 9.13 -14.82
CA VAL A 134 -8.35 7.75 -14.64
C VAL A 134 -9.14 7.63 -13.34
N GLY A 135 -9.97 6.60 -13.27
CA GLY A 135 -10.80 6.31 -12.09
C GLY A 135 -12.04 7.18 -11.96
N HIS A 136 -12.92 6.78 -11.08
CA HIS A 136 -14.21 7.41 -10.81
C HIS A 136 -14.06 8.68 -9.97
N LYS A 137 -14.79 9.73 -10.31
CA LYS A 137 -14.84 10.95 -9.50
C LYS A 137 -15.55 10.67 -8.17
N VAL A 138 -14.94 11.09 -7.07
CA VAL A 138 -15.49 10.94 -5.72
C VAL A 138 -15.79 12.32 -5.14
N LYS A 139 -16.96 12.47 -4.53
CA LYS A 139 -17.31 13.68 -3.79
C LYS A 139 -16.54 13.73 -2.47
N ARG A 140 -16.25 14.92 -1.97
CA ARG A 140 -15.43 15.10 -0.76
C ARG A 140 -15.98 14.38 0.47
N GLY A 141 -17.30 14.30 0.64
CA GLY A 141 -17.95 13.58 1.74
C GLY A 141 -18.07 12.07 1.55
N GLU A 142 -17.73 11.57 0.35
CA GLU A 142 -17.83 10.13 0.00
C GLU A 142 -16.46 9.46 -0.12
N MET A 143 -15.39 10.19 0.23
CA MET A 143 -14.02 9.65 0.17
C MET A 143 -13.82 8.54 1.19
N LYS A 144 -13.21 7.45 0.73
CA LYS A 144 -12.81 6.29 1.55
C LYS A 144 -11.28 6.17 1.59
N PRO A 145 -10.70 5.52 2.61
CA PRO A 145 -9.27 5.23 2.63
C PRO A 145 -8.80 4.60 1.32
N GLY A 146 -7.67 5.09 0.77
CA GLY A 146 -7.15 4.66 -0.53
C GLY A 146 -7.65 5.46 -1.73
N ASP A 147 -8.63 6.36 -1.60
CA ASP A 147 -8.96 7.29 -2.68
C ASP A 147 -7.80 8.25 -2.93
N LEU A 148 -7.62 8.69 -4.17
CA LEU A 148 -6.59 9.64 -4.54
C LEU A 148 -7.10 11.07 -4.43
N VAL A 149 -6.35 11.93 -3.77
CA VAL A 149 -6.65 13.37 -3.66
C VAL A 149 -5.66 14.17 -4.49
N PHE A 150 -6.16 15.12 -5.26
CA PHE A 150 -5.39 15.84 -6.25
C PHE A 150 -5.40 17.35 -6.00
N PHE A 151 -4.26 17.98 -6.32
CA PHE A 151 -4.08 19.41 -6.05
C PHE A 151 -3.41 20.12 -7.23
N ARG A 152 -3.69 21.43 -7.34
CA ARG A 152 -3.05 22.35 -8.27
C ARG A 152 -1.98 23.14 -7.53
N THR A 153 -0.78 22.54 -7.35
CA THR A 153 0.35 23.18 -6.64
C THR A 153 1.24 23.99 -7.56
N ALA A 154 1.21 23.73 -8.88
CA ALA A 154 1.89 24.55 -9.86
C ALA A 154 1.04 25.77 -10.23
N GLY A 155 1.68 26.94 -10.30
CA GLY A 155 1.03 28.20 -10.61
C GLY A 155 0.53 28.96 -9.37
N ARG A 156 0.13 30.23 -9.59
CA ARG A 156 -0.36 31.09 -8.50
C ARG A 156 -1.75 30.66 -8.05
N HIS A 157 -1.96 30.56 -6.75
CA HIS A 157 -3.25 30.39 -6.10
C HIS A 157 -4.08 29.16 -6.56
N GLY A 158 -3.43 28.05 -6.96
CA GLY A 158 -4.15 26.84 -7.35
C GLY A 158 -4.90 26.90 -8.68
N ARG A 159 -4.59 27.87 -9.55
CA ARG A 159 -5.22 28.04 -10.88
C ARG A 159 -4.57 27.24 -12.00
N GLY A 160 -3.47 26.52 -11.73
CA GLY A 160 -2.76 25.68 -12.70
C GLY A 160 -3.39 24.33 -12.95
N ARG A 161 -2.70 23.54 -13.77
CA ARG A 161 -3.03 22.11 -13.95
C ARG A 161 -2.83 21.32 -12.65
N VAL A 162 -3.44 20.14 -12.55
CA VAL A 162 -3.13 19.17 -11.50
C VAL A 162 -1.65 18.81 -11.57
N SER A 163 -0.98 18.94 -10.46
CA SER A 163 0.48 18.78 -10.35
C SER A 163 0.91 18.06 -9.07
N HIS A 164 -0.04 17.65 -8.23
CA HIS A 164 0.24 16.94 -7.00
C HIS A 164 -0.87 15.95 -6.67
N VAL A 165 -0.50 14.87 -5.98
CA VAL A 165 -1.39 13.78 -5.59
C VAL A 165 -0.99 13.22 -4.24
N GLY A 166 -1.97 12.72 -3.49
CA GLY A 166 -1.80 11.96 -2.26
C GLY A 166 -2.86 10.87 -2.14
N ILE A 167 -2.72 10.02 -1.14
CA ILE A 167 -3.65 8.95 -0.77
C ILE A 167 -4.47 9.41 0.42
N TYR A 168 -5.79 9.42 0.29
CA TYR A 168 -6.70 9.75 1.38
C TYR A 168 -6.66 8.65 2.45
N LEU A 169 -6.65 9.05 3.69
CA LEU A 169 -6.67 8.17 4.86
C LEU A 169 -8.07 8.16 5.49
N SER A 170 -8.36 9.13 6.30
CA SER A 170 -9.66 9.34 6.97
C SER A 170 -9.72 10.77 7.50
N ASP A 171 -10.88 11.25 7.90
CA ASP A 171 -11.08 12.51 8.65
C ASP A 171 -10.42 13.73 7.99
N GLY A 172 -10.45 13.77 6.67
CA GLY A 172 -9.82 14.83 5.90
C GLY A 172 -8.29 14.77 5.85
N ARG A 173 -7.65 13.71 6.32
CA ARG A 173 -6.20 13.52 6.27
C ARG A 173 -5.79 12.72 5.03
N PHE A 174 -4.61 13.01 4.52
CA PHE A 174 -4.01 12.30 3.39
C PHE A 174 -2.50 12.20 3.56
N ILE A 175 -1.91 11.14 3.00
CA ILE A 175 -0.46 10.91 2.99
C ILE A 175 0.09 11.15 1.59
N HIS A 176 1.25 11.78 1.51
CA HIS A 176 1.87 12.14 0.24
C HIS A 176 3.39 12.38 0.37
N SER A 177 4.09 12.43 -0.75
CA SER A 177 5.47 12.92 -0.85
C SER A 177 5.43 14.37 -1.35
N PRO A 178 5.67 15.39 -0.50
CA PRO A 178 5.29 16.77 -0.80
C PRO A 178 6.20 17.48 -1.82
N ARG A 179 7.50 17.69 -1.51
CA ARG A 179 8.46 18.42 -2.34
C ARG A 179 9.90 18.19 -1.89
N HIS A 180 10.85 18.68 -2.67
CA HIS A 180 12.27 18.64 -2.35
C HIS A 180 12.57 19.22 -0.95
N GLY A 181 13.45 18.56 -0.23
CA GLY A 181 13.80 18.91 1.15
C GLY A 181 12.83 18.38 2.21
N GLU A 182 11.74 17.75 1.81
CA GLU A 182 10.74 17.19 2.71
C GLU A 182 10.67 15.66 2.57
N THR A 183 9.88 15.04 3.44
CA THR A 183 9.68 13.58 3.46
C THR A 183 8.20 13.25 3.32
N VAL A 184 7.90 11.99 3.00
CA VAL A 184 6.53 11.46 3.03
C VAL A 184 5.89 11.73 4.39
N ARG A 185 4.73 12.38 4.38
CA ARG A 185 4.02 12.78 5.60
C ARG A 185 2.51 12.81 5.41
N VAL A 186 1.82 12.96 6.51
CA VAL A 186 0.36 13.18 6.55
C VAL A 186 0.08 14.66 6.73
N ASP A 187 -0.77 15.20 5.87
CA ASP A 187 -1.30 16.56 5.95
C ASP A 187 -2.84 16.53 5.96
N SER A 188 -3.48 17.68 6.20
CA SER A 188 -4.94 17.80 6.27
C SER A 188 -5.52 18.59 5.09
N LEU A 189 -6.61 18.10 4.51
CA LEU A 189 -7.42 18.83 3.52
C LEU A 189 -8.06 20.10 4.09
N GLN A 190 -8.08 20.27 5.40
CA GLN A 190 -8.61 21.45 6.10
C GLN A 190 -7.56 22.56 6.19
N GLU A 191 -6.29 22.27 6.05
CA GLU A 191 -5.23 23.27 6.01
C GLU A 191 -5.44 24.23 4.83
N ALA A 192 -5.35 25.52 5.09
CA ALA A 192 -5.63 26.57 4.11
C ALA A 192 -4.83 26.41 2.81
N TYR A 193 -3.59 25.90 2.88
CA TYR A 193 -2.77 25.64 1.72
C TYR A 193 -3.40 24.58 0.81
N TRP A 194 -3.82 23.44 1.38
CA TRP A 194 -4.37 22.30 0.65
C TRP A 194 -5.82 22.56 0.23
N ALA A 195 -6.62 23.16 1.11
CA ALA A 195 -8.02 23.50 0.83
C ALA A 195 -8.17 24.38 -0.41
N LYS A 196 -7.31 25.42 -0.55
CA LYS A 196 -7.31 26.34 -1.70
C LYS A 196 -6.82 25.68 -3.00
N ARG A 197 -6.10 24.58 -2.93
CA ARG A 197 -5.48 23.88 -4.09
C ARG A 197 -6.17 22.60 -4.46
N PHE A 198 -7.11 22.14 -3.68
CA PHE A 198 -7.83 20.90 -3.93
C PHE A 198 -8.50 20.92 -5.31
N ALA A 199 -8.20 19.93 -6.14
CA ALA A 199 -8.71 19.77 -7.50
C ALA A 199 -9.82 18.74 -7.60
N GLY A 200 -9.89 17.82 -6.65
CA GLY A 200 -10.86 16.73 -6.61
C GLY A 200 -10.26 15.44 -6.08
N ALA A 201 -11.12 14.45 -5.95
CA ALA A 201 -10.71 13.08 -5.57
C ALA A 201 -11.13 12.08 -6.66
N LYS A 202 -10.37 11.00 -6.75
CA LYS A 202 -10.60 9.88 -7.66
C LYS A 202 -10.45 8.56 -6.93
N ARG A 203 -11.33 7.61 -7.25
CA ARG A 203 -11.20 6.20 -6.87
C ARG A 203 -10.71 5.43 -8.08
N PRO A 204 -9.56 4.76 -8.02
CA PRO A 204 -9.09 3.89 -9.10
C PRO A 204 -10.13 2.81 -9.43
N ASP A 205 -10.25 2.43 -10.71
CA ASP A 205 -11.31 1.55 -11.18
C ASP A 205 -11.35 0.22 -10.42
N ALA A 206 -10.19 -0.40 -10.19
CA ALA A 206 -10.12 -1.63 -9.41
C ALA A 206 -10.61 -1.47 -7.94
N MET A 207 -10.42 -0.31 -7.34
CA MET A 207 -10.97 -0.02 -6.00
C MET A 207 -12.49 0.18 -6.04
N ALA A 208 -13.03 0.70 -7.15
CA ALA A 208 -14.48 0.81 -7.35
C ALA A 208 -15.11 -0.56 -7.61
N GLU A 209 -14.43 -1.45 -8.34
CA GLU A 209 -14.86 -2.82 -8.56
C GLU A 209 -14.91 -3.62 -7.25
N ILE A 210 -13.92 -3.47 -6.37
CA ILE A 210 -13.91 -4.06 -5.04
C ILE A 210 -15.13 -3.60 -4.24
N ASP A 211 -15.43 -2.29 -4.22
CA ASP A 211 -16.59 -1.74 -3.54
C ASP A 211 -17.92 -2.26 -4.14
N SER A 212 -18.03 -2.35 -5.46
CA SER A 212 -19.25 -2.83 -6.13
C SER A 212 -19.50 -4.32 -5.91
N THR A 213 -18.44 -5.11 -5.86
CA THR A 213 -18.53 -6.55 -5.58
C THR A 213 -18.99 -6.78 -4.15
N ALA A 214 -18.58 -5.95 -3.20
CA ALA A 214 -19.04 -5.96 -1.83
C ALA A 214 -20.55 -5.62 -1.77
N ALA A 215 -20.96 -4.54 -2.41
CA ALA A 215 -22.37 -4.08 -2.40
C ALA A 215 -23.36 -5.04 -3.09
N ASN A 216 -22.94 -5.83 -4.09
CA ASN A 216 -23.82 -6.76 -4.82
C ASN A 216 -24.02 -8.13 -4.15
N ARG A 217 -23.27 -8.42 -3.08
CA ARG A 217 -23.34 -9.69 -2.36
C ARG A 217 -24.04 -9.60 -1.00
N GLY A 218 -24.48 -8.42 -0.59
CA GLY A 218 -25.25 -8.14 0.62
C GLY A 218 -26.71 -7.92 0.30
#